data_930636b0136d0a3a2fbfe6e09d4a1630
#
_entry.id   930636b0136d0a3a2fbfe6e09d4a1630
#
_cell.length_a   1.000
_cell.length_b   1.000
_cell.length_c   1.000
_cell.angle_alpha   90.00
_cell.angle_beta   90.00
_cell.angle_gamma   90.00
#
_symmetry.space_group_name_H-M   'P 1'
#
loop_
_entity.id
_entity.type
_entity.pdbx_description
1 polymer ?
#
loop_
_entity_poly.entity_id
_entity_poly.type
_entity_poly.pdbx_seq_one_letter_code
_entity_poly.pdbx_strand_id
1 'polypeptide(L)'
;MKYFYMLFLFAASLEVSFGCPLECSQVTCAQSFNPFDCPSNTLYSNTAALCGCCPGCVRLKGPNEVCQSNTNLTFDVTNFYTVKGSIILNATDVPPVVASQECAPGLTCDNSRCSNSKYTCTTPDISNSKWSPECDIDGSHKALQCKSNGADPRCFCYSKEGKRIFGSDWNTKEKRDKMKCQCARLVDNLIKNQEKDGYKNNDLTYHCSSNGNFEPLQCNRGMCYCANTQTGQPVSFVVNAQMWKTLPCYNATTMGFDYLKICDSQANALALIKKEMRYHGGNPITLAAPQCDPDGSFYAKQCDGNQCYCRSRANENIGTYSTQLNTDPEVTQECLCARDKVIFQDANKAHEYICNSGGDYEPMQTIGGSAFCMDRDGFITSEYVPVADKCTLPCKTAEMCPIR
;
A
#
# COMPACT_ATOMS: atom_id res chain seq x y z
N MET A 1 69.58 -17.63 -7.46
CA MET A 1 68.18 -17.65 -6.96
C MET A 1 67.38 -16.54 -7.63
N LYS A 2 66.58 -16.91 -8.64
CA LYS A 2 65.75 -15.98 -9.41
C LYS A 2 64.31 -16.06 -8.84
N TYR A 3 63.82 -15.01 -8.25
CA TYR A 3 62.44 -14.91 -7.85
C TYR A 3 61.59 -14.50 -9.06
N PHE A 4 60.68 -15.38 -9.49
CA PHE A 4 59.62 -15.12 -10.45
C PHE A 4 58.48 -14.47 -9.68
N TYR A 5 58.18 -13.18 -9.93
CA TYR A 5 56.97 -12.55 -9.53
C TYR A 5 55.87 -12.87 -10.56
N MET A 6 54.92 -13.69 -10.14
CA MET A 6 53.69 -13.97 -10.90
C MET A 6 52.69 -12.83 -10.62
N LEU A 7 52.54 -11.91 -11.57
CA LEU A 7 51.48 -10.91 -11.56
C LEU A 7 50.16 -11.63 -11.87
N PHE A 8 49.30 -11.79 -10.87
CA PHE A 8 47.87 -12.06 -11.04
C PHE A 8 47.17 -10.78 -11.46
N LEU A 9 46.89 -10.64 -12.73
CA LEU A 9 45.95 -9.67 -13.25
C LEU A 9 44.55 -10.13 -12.84
N PHE A 10 44.03 -9.58 -11.78
CA PHE A 10 42.59 -9.58 -11.51
C PHE A 10 41.94 -8.66 -12.54
N ALA A 11 41.39 -9.25 -13.59
CA ALA A 11 40.38 -8.56 -14.41
C ALA A 11 39.12 -8.39 -13.55
N ALA A 12 39.06 -7.29 -12.81
CA ALA A 12 37.81 -6.83 -12.26
C ALA A 12 36.94 -6.41 -13.44
N SER A 13 35.98 -7.24 -13.80
CA SER A 13 34.84 -6.81 -14.62
C SER A 13 34.09 -5.74 -13.82
N LEU A 14 34.41 -4.49 -14.12
CA LEU A 14 33.53 -3.36 -13.74
C LEU A 14 32.22 -3.58 -14.51
N GLU A 15 31.24 -4.20 -13.85
CA GLU A 15 29.86 -4.05 -14.24
C GLU A 15 29.50 -2.59 -13.95
N VAL A 16 29.69 -1.73 -14.96
CA VAL A 16 29.18 -0.38 -14.94
C VAL A 16 27.67 -0.50 -15.04
N SER A 17 27.01 -0.47 -13.90
CA SER A 17 25.59 -0.25 -13.82
C SER A 17 25.33 1.16 -14.33
N PHE A 18 25.06 1.31 -15.62
CA PHE A 18 24.56 2.54 -16.19
C PHE A 18 23.16 2.76 -15.63
N GLY A 19 23.05 3.53 -14.55
CA GLY A 19 21.79 4.18 -14.20
C GLY A 19 21.33 4.98 -15.42
N CYS A 20 20.07 4.85 -15.78
CA CYS A 20 19.51 5.58 -16.93
C CYS A 20 19.56 7.10 -16.68
N PRO A 21 20.43 7.85 -17.33
CA PRO A 21 20.59 9.29 -17.09
C PRO A 21 19.70 10.12 -18.01
N LEU A 22 18.76 9.49 -18.75
CA LEU A 22 18.06 10.14 -19.86
C LEU A 22 16.73 10.74 -19.40
N GLU A 23 16.56 12.04 -19.68
CA GLU A 23 15.24 12.65 -19.67
C GLU A 23 14.50 12.22 -20.94
N CYS A 24 13.28 11.69 -20.80
CA CYS A 24 12.49 11.20 -21.94
C CYS A 24 12.20 12.31 -22.98
N SER A 25 12.31 13.58 -22.61
CA SER A 25 12.24 14.73 -23.52
C SER A 25 13.34 14.76 -24.59
N GLN A 26 14.46 14.09 -24.34
CA GLN A 26 15.60 13.99 -25.25
C GLN A 26 15.60 12.73 -26.12
N VAL A 27 14.59 11.85 -25.90
CA VAL A 27 14.50 10.55 -26.56
C VAL A 27 13.42 10.60 -27.66
N THR A 28 13.80 10.24 -28.88
CA THR A 28 12.87 10.06 -29.99
C THR A 28 12.66 8.57 -30.26
N CYS A 29 11.45 8.07 -30.00
CA CYS A 29 11.09 6.70 -30.28
C CYS A 29 10.83 6.49 -31.77
N ALA A 30 11.41 5.47 -32.40
CA ALA A 30 11.40 5.30 -33.83
C ALA A 30 10.04 4.97 -34.46
N GLN A 31 9.13 4.33 -33.73
CA GLN A 31 7.77 4.00 -34.19
C GLN A 31 6.80 3.69 -33.04
N SER A 32 5.50 3.86 -33.27
CA SER A 32 4.44 3.29 -32.44
C SER A 32 4.21 1.84 -32.84
N PHE A 33 4.66 0.90 -32.03
CA PHE A 33 4.39 -0.53 -32.23
C PHE A 33 2.97 -0.89 -31.78
N ASN A 34 2.36 -1.85 -32.48
CA ASN A 34 1.09 -2.41 -32.04
C ASN A 34 1.35 -3.41 -30.90
N PRO A 35 0.53 -3.42 -29.83
CA PRO A 35 0.63 -4.42 -28.76
C PRO A 35 0.63 -5.87 -29.25
N PHE A 36 -0.01 -6.16 -30.38
CA PHE A 36 -0.05 -7.50 -31.00
C PHE A 36 1.24 -7.92 -31.70
N ASP A 37 2.19 -6.99 -31.93
CA ASP A 37 3.48 -7.29 -32.57
C ASP A 37 4.49 -7.87 -31.57
N CYS A 38 4.16 -7.93 -30.28
CA CYS A 38 5.00 -8.53 -29.27
C CYS A 38 5.07 -10.06 -29.42
N PRO A 39 6.30 -10.66 -29.34
CA PRO A 39 6.46 -12.09 -29.38
C PRO A 39 5.66 -12.81 -28.28
N SER A 40 5.32 -14.07 -28.52
CA SER A 40 4.72 -14.94 -27.50
C SER A 40 5.59 -14.96 -26.24
N ASN A 41 4.98 -14.89 -25.06
CA ASN A 41 5.62 -14.76 -23.73
C ASN A 41 6.24 -13.38 -23.42
N THR A 42 5.84 -12.34 -24.12
CA THR A 42 6.18 -10.96 -23.78
C THR A 42 4.93 -10.13 -23.62
N LEU A 43 5.02 -9.04 -22.84
CA LEU A 43 3.94 -8.07 -22.65
C LEU A 43 4.34 -6.73 -23.25
N TYR A 44 3.41 -6.11 -23.98
CA TYR A 44 3.61 -4.76 -24.46
C TYR A 44 3.61 -3.75 -23.30
N SER A 45 4.55 -2.83 -23.33
CA SER A 45 4.58 -1.69 -22.40
C SER A 45 4.98 -0.42 -23.14
N ASN A 46 4.27 0.68 -22.86
CA ASN A 46 4.61 2.01 -23.40
C ASN A 46 5.96 2.54 -22.88
N THR A 47 6.48 1.94 -21.83
CA THR A 47 7.68 2.37 -21.11
C THR A 47 8.70 1.24 -20.96
N ALA A 48 8.80 0.34 -21.94
CA ALA A 48 9.67 -0.84 -21.86
C ALA A 48 11.11 -0.54 -22.25
N ALA A 49 11.33 0.29 -23.26
CA ALA A 49 12.64 0.50 -23.87
C ALA A 49 13.25 1.87 -23.53
N LEU A 50 14.57 2.02 -23.72
CA LEU A 50 15.33 3.25 -23.49
C LEU A 50 14.97 3.95 -22.18
N CYS A 51 15.29 3.31 -21.07
CA CYS A 51 15.07 3.87 -19.74
C CYS A 51 13.60 4.18 -19.41
N GLY A 52 12.66 3.49 -20.03
CA GLY A 52 11.24 3.74 -19.84
C GLY A 52 10.68 4.85 -20.74
N CYS A 53 11.45 5.36 -21.70
CA CYS A 53 11.01 6.45 -22.57
C CYS A 53 10.27 5.95 -23.83
N CYS A 54 10.46 4.71 -24.26
CA CYS A 54 9.89 4.18 -25.49
C CYS A 54 9.09 2.90 -25.30
N PRO A 55 8.10 2.64 -26.16
CA PRO A 55 7.34 1.40 -26.16
C PRO A 55 8.23 0.21 -26.56
N GLY A 56 7.85 -0.99 -26.09
CA GLY A 56 8.50 -2.23 -26.42
C GLY A 56 7.81 -3.42 -25.77
N CYS A 57 8.39 -4.60 -25.94
CA CYS A 57 7.89 -5.84 -25.35
C CYS A 57 8.73 -6.25 -24.16
N VAL A 58 8.12 -6.57 -23.05
CA VAL A 58 8.80 -6.97 -21.81
C VAL A 58 8.72 -8.49 -21.69
N ARG A 59 9.87 -9.16 -21.65
CA ARG A 59 9.96 -10.60 -21.35
C ARG A 59 9.99 -10.81 -19.86
N LEU A 60 8.94 -11.38 -19.31
CA LEU A 60 8.79 -11.72 -17.92
C LEU A 60 9.44 -13.07 -17.59
N LYS A 61 9.80 -13.28 -16.32
CA LYS A 61 10.39 -14.53 -15.83
C LYS A 61 9.33 -15.61 -15.72
N GLY A 62 9.63 -16.79 -16.24
CA GLY A 62 8.79 -17.98 -16.13
C GLY A 62 8.93 -18.70 -14.78
N PRO A 63 8.20 -19.83 -14.59
CA PRO A 63 8.27 -20.62 -13.36
C PRO A 63 9.69 -21.07 -13.06
N ASN A 64 10.11 -20.95 -11.79
CA ASN A 64 11.46 -21.27 -11.28
C ASN A 64 12.61 -20.40 -11.81
N GLU A 65 12.38 -19.45 -12.70
CA GLU A 65 13.42 -18.49 -13.10
C GLU A 65 13.76 -17.54 -11.95
N VAL A 66 15.02 -17.09 -11.93
CA VAL A 66 15.50 -16.13 -10.92
C VAL A 66 14.87 -14.78 -11.16
N CYS A 67 14.26 -14.20 -10.11
CA CYS A 67 13.60 -12.92 -10.13
C CYS A 67 14.11 -12.00 -9.00
N GLN A 68 13.83 -10.71 -9.11
CA GLN A 68 14.05 -9.73 -8.07
C GLN A 68 12.76 -8.96 -7.82
N SER A 69 12.41 -8.77 -6.54
CA SER A 69 11.19 -8.07 -6.13
C SER A 69 11.26 -6.54 -6.24
N ASN A 70 12.43 -5.97 -6.53
CA ASN A 70 12.62 -4.53 -6.75
C ASN A 70 13.12 -4.33 -8.17
N THR A 71 12.23 -3.87 -9.02
CA THR A 71 12.42 -3.79 -10.45
C THR A 71 13.12 -2.50 -10.86
N ASN A 72 14.44 -2.58 -11.02
CA ASN A 72 15.08 -1.78 -12.05
C ASN A 72 15.08 -2.64 -13.32
N LEU A 73 14.31 -2.25 -14.32
CA LEU A 73 14.39 -2.84 -15.65
C LEU A 73 15.83 -2.73 -16.13
N THR A 74 16.49 -3.88 -16.37
CA THR A 74 17.80 -3.86 -17.04
C THR A 74 17.53 -3.64 -18.52
N PHE A 75 17.72 -2.42 -18.96
CA PHE A 75 17.51 -2.06 -20.35
C PHE A 75 18.65 -2.58 -21.21
N ASP A 76 18.30 -3.30 -22.27
CA ASP A 76 19.29 -3.63 -23.32
C ASP A 76 19.52 -2.37 -24.15
N VAL A 77 20.71 -1.75 -23.95
CA VAL A 77 21.11 -0.51 -24.60
C VAL A 77 21.82 -0.73 -25.97
N THR A 78 21.78 -1.96 -26.51
CA THR A 78 22.60 -2.32 -27.68
C THR A 78 22.10 -1.82 -29.03
N ASN A 79 20.87 -1.27 -29.10
CA ASN A 79 20.20 -0.93 -30.37
C ASN A 79 19.84 0.56 -30.51
N PHE A 80 20.64 1.48 -30.00
CA PHE A 80 20.40 2.90 -30.22
C PHE A 80 21.63 3.60 -30.83
N TYR A 81 21.38 4.72 -31.49
CA TYR A 81 22.43 5.63 -31.98
C TYR A 81 22.07 7.08 -31.65
N THR A 82 23.08 7.94 -31.57
CA THR A 82 22.88 9.35 -31.22
C THR A 82 23.02 10.21 -32.46
N VAL A 83 22.01 11.05 -32.73
CA VAL A 83 22.04 12.02 -33.83
C VAL A 83 21.78 13.39 -33.23
N LYS A 84 22.75 14.33 -33.37
CA LYS A 84 22.67 15.71 -32.88
C LYS A 84 22.22 15.83 -31.42
N GLY A 85 22.69 14.93 -30.54
CA GLY A 85 22.32 14.92 -29.12
C GLY A 85 21.00 14.23 -28.78
N SER A 86 20.24 13.77 -29.76
CA SER A 86 19.05 12.94 -29.54
C SER A 86 19.38 11.47 -29.69
N ILE A 87 18.85 10.63 -28.80
CA ILE A 87 19.00 9.20 -28.85
C ILE A 87 17.88 8.61 -29.69
N ILE A 88 18.21 7.87 -30.71
CA ILE A 88 17.27 7.25 -31.65
C ILE A 88 17.40 5.73 -31.55
N LEU A 89 16.29 5.04 -31.33
CA LEU A 89 16.22 3.58 -31.46
C LEU A 89 16.44 3.17 -32.91
N ASN A 90 17.27 2.16 -33.12
CA ASN A 90 17.45 1.58 -34.45
C ASN A 90 16.11 0.99 -34.91
N ALA A 91 15.60 1.48 -36.03
CA ALA A 91 14.31 1.06 -36.58
C ALA A 91 14.46 -0.40 -37.09
N THR A 92 14.05 -1.33 -36.28
CA THR A 92 13.77 -2.71 -36.70
C THR A 92 12.27 -2.87 -36.78
N ASP A 93 11.77 -3.63 -37.73
CA ASP A 93 10.33 -3.92 -37.93
C ASP A 93 9.71 -4.72 -36.75
N VAL A 94 10.53 -5.04 -35.74
CA VAL A 94 10.13 -5.82 -34.56
C VAL A 94 10.31 -4.95 -33.31
N PRO A 95 9.31 -4.89 -32.41
CA PRO A 95 9.44 -4.17 -31.15
C PRO A 95 10.64 -4.66 -30.35
N PRO A 96 11.41 -3.75 -29.70
CA PRO A 96 12.50 -4.17 -28.84
C PRO A 96 11.99 -5.03 -27.69
N VAL A 97 12.63 -6.18 -27.45
CA VAL A 97 12.31 -7.08 -26.33
C VAL A 97 13.29 -6.80 -25.20
N VAL A 98 12.76 -6.36 -24.07
CA VAL A 98 13.53 -6.06 -22.86
C VAL A 98 13.27 -7.16 -21.83
N ALA A 99 14.34 -7.68 -21.22
CA ALA A 99 14.23 -8.66 -20.14
C ALA A 99 13.87 -7.96 -18.82
N SER A 100 12.76 -8.38 -18.21
CA SER A 100 12.39 -7.97 -16.84
C SER A 100 12.93 -8.95 -15.81
N GLN A 101 13.06 -8.49 -14.58
CA GLN A 101 13.28 -9.34 -13.42
C GLN A 101 11.96 -9.76 -12.74
N GLU A 102 10.84 -9.32 -13.28
CA GLU A 102 9.49 -9.62 -12.78
C GLU A 102 8.99 -10.97 -13.29
N CYS A 103 8.19 -11.62 -12.48
CA CYS A 103 7.57 -12.89 -12.83
C CYS A 103 6.39 -12.69 -13.82
N ALA A 104 6.14 -13.71 -14.64
CA ALA A 104 4.99 -13.76 -15.54
C ALA A 104 3.65 -13.72 -14.76
N PRO A 105 2.54 -13.36 -15.43
CA PRO A 105 1.22 -13.33 -14.81
C PRO A 105 0.89 -14.64 -14.08
N GLY A 106 0.31 -14.51 -12.87
CA GLY A 106 0.01 -15.64 -11.99
C GLY A 106 1.20 -16.21 -11.21
N LEU A 107 2.38 -15.63 -11.36
CA LEU A 107 3.55 -15.98 -10.57
C LEU A 107 3.96 -14.84 -9.64
N THR A 108 4.56 -15.17 -8.52
CA THR A 108 5.13 -14.22 -7.55
C THR A 108 6.61 -14.53 -7.34
N CYS A 109 7.43 -13.48 -7.10
CA CYS A 109 8.83 -13.64 -6.78
C CYS A 109 8.98 -14.00 -5.29
N ASP A 110 9.18 -15.28 -5.01
CA ASP A 110 9.39 -15.79 -3.66
C ASP A 110 10.76 -16.48 -3.58
N ASN A 111 11.54 -16.17 -2.53
CA ASN A 111 12.90 -16.66 -2.36
C ASN A 111 13.76 -16.50 -3.64
N SER A 112 13.66 -15.35 -4.31
CA SER A 112 14.36 -15.00 -5.55
C SER A 112 14.03 -15.91 -6.75
N ARG A 113 12.91 -16.63 -6.73
CA ARG A 113 12.41 -17.44 -7.85
C ARG A 113 10.94 -17.22 -8.08
N CYS A 114 10.51 -17.28 -9.34
CA CYS A 114 9.12 -17.20 -9.71
C CYS A 114 8.39 -18.49 -9.36
N SER A 115 7.42 -18.40 -8.45
CA SER A 115 6.54 -19.49 -8.00
C SER A 115 5.08 -19.13 -8.23
N ASN A 116 4.19 -20.11 -8.18
CA ASN A 116 2.75 -19.85 -8.29
C ASN A 116 2.31 -18.82 -7.24
N SER A 117 1.55 -17.82 -7.68
CA SER A 117 1.01 -16.82 -6.78
C SER A 117 0.07 -17.46 -5.77
N LYS A 118 0.21 -17.05 -4.51
CA LYS A 118 -0.74 -17.37 -3.43
C LYS A 118 -1.95 -16.43 -3.40
N TYR A 119 -1.93 -15.39 -4.24
CA TYR A 119 -2.97 -14.37 -4.30
C TYR A 119 -4.04 -14.76 -5.31
N THR A 120 -5.28 -14.41 -5.01
CA THR A 120 -6.46 -14.80 -5.77
C THR A 120 -7.30 -13.59 -6.18
N CYS A 121 -6.66 -12.44 -6.41
CA CYS A 121 -7.38 -11.30 -6.94
C CYS A 121 -7.90 -11.66 -8.33
N THR A 122 -9.21 -11.68 -8.45
CA THR A 122 -9.90 -11.84 -9.72
C THR A 122 -10.68 -10.58 -10.00
N THR A 123 -10.51 -10.01 -11.19
CA THR A 123 -11.45 -9.00 -11.67
C THR A 123 -12.75 -9.74 -11.98
N PRO A 124 -13.85 -9.49 -11.24
CA PRO A 124 -15.13 -10.09 -11.57
C PRO A 124 -15.53 -9.65 -12.99
N ASP A 125 -16.29 -10.51 -13.65
CA ASP A 125 -16.84 -10.21 -14.99
C ASP A 125 -17.63 -8.90 -14.90
N ILE A 126 -17.21 -7.88 -15.65
CA ILE A 126 -17.61 -6.47 -15.51
C ILE A 126 -19.11 -6.25 -15.79
N SER A 127 -19.83 -7.29 -16.20
CA SER A 127 -21.21 -7.17 -16.65
C SER A 127 -22.21 -6.77 -15.56
N ASN A 128 -21.92 -7.01 -14.27
CA ASN A 128 -22.94 -6.86 -13.21
C ASN A 128 -22.44 -6.27 -11.88
N SER A 129 -21.20 -5.90 -11.71
CA SER A 129 -20.70 -5.28 -10.49
C SER A 129 -20.25 -3.83 -10.73
N LYS A 130 -20.72 -2.91 -9.90
CA LYS A 130 -20.34 -1.48 -10.02
C LYS A 130 -18.93 -1.20 -9.55
N TRP A 131 -18.33 -2.10 -8.79
CA TRP A 131 -16.93 -2.04 -8.40
C TRP A 131 -16.26 -3.39 -8.65
N SER A 132 -15.07 -3.31 -9.20
CA SER A 132 -14.20 -4.45 -9.44
C SER A 132 -12.81 -4.12 -8.90
N PRO A 133 -12.17 -5.01 -8.12
CA PRO A 133 -10.82 -4.76 -7.64
C PRO A 133 -9.83 -4.70 -8.80
N GLU A 134 -8.88 -3.77 -8.71
CA GLU A 134 -7.74 -3.75 -9.61
C GLU A 134 -6.68 -4.74 -9.10
N CYS A 135 -6.24 -5.64 -10.00
CA CYS A 135 -5.25 -6.65 -9.71
C CYS A 135 -3.90 -6.32 -10.33
N ASP A 136 -2.82 -6.71 -9.66
CA ASP A 136 -1.49 -6.77 -10.21
C ASP A 136 -1.27 -8.07 -11.00
N ILE A 137 -0.24 -8.11 -11.83
CA ILE A 137 0.05 -9.26 -12.69
C ILE A 137 0.37 -10.54 -11.91
N ASP A 138 0.82 -10.41 -10.65
CA ASP A 138 1.08 -11.52 -9.74
C ASP A 138 -0.20 -12.08 -9.08
N GLY A 139 -1.38 -11.60 -9.46
CA GLY A 139 -2.66 -12.00 -8.88
C GLY A 139 -2.94 -11.39 -7.51
N SER A 140 -2.10 -10.48 -7.01
CA SER A 140 -2.39 -9.70 -5.82
C SER A 140 -3.28 -8.49 -6.16
N HIS A 141 -3.90 -7.91 -5.14
CA HIS A 141 -4.60 -6.64 -5.30
C HIS A 141 -3.59 -5.50 -5.51
N LYS A 142 -3.89 -4.56 -6.41
CA LYS A 142 -3.10 -3.32 -6.49
C LYS A 142 -3.16 -2.56 -5.17
N ALA A 143 -2.07 -1.83 -4.88
CA ALA A 143 -1.96 -1.09 -3.63
C ALA A 143 -3.03 0.00 -3.48
N LEU A 144 -3.45 0.56 -4.58
CA LEU A 144 -4.46 1.61 -4.65
C LEU A 144 -5.75 1.05 -5.23
N GLN A 145 -6.85 1.15 -4.49
CA GLN A 145 -8.20 0.82 -4.94
C GLN A 145 -9.07 2.06 -4.81
N CYS A 146 -9.75 2.44 -5.89
CA CYS A 146 -10.54 3.65 -5.92
C CYS A 146 -12.01 3.34 -6.16
N LYS A 147 -12.89 4.01 -5.42
CA LYS A 147 -14.31 4.02 -5.72
C LYS A 147 -14.55 4.93 -6.93
N SER A 148 -15.36 4.47 -7.87
CA SER A 148 -15.81 5.28 -8.99
C SER A 148 -16.75 6.40 -8.52
N ASN A 149 -17.07 7.33 -9.41
CA ASN A 149 -17.95 8.47 -9.15
C ASN A 149 -19.27 8.03 -8.48
N GLY A 150 -19.47 8.41 -7.25
CA GLY A 150 -20.64 8.10 -6.43
C GLY A 150 -20.67 8.99 -5.19
N ALA A 151 -21.45 8.61 -4.20
CA ALA A 151 -21.55 9.33 -2.93
C ALA A 151 -20.22 9.38 -2.15
N ASP A 152 -19.29 8.47 -2.45
CA ASP A 152 -17.96 8.41 -1.83
C ASP A 152 -16.84 8.29 -2.87
N PRO A 153 -16.41 9.40 -3.50
CA PRO A 153 -15.31 9.37 -4.48
C PRO A 153 -13.96 9.35 -3.77
N ARG A 154 -13.58 8.22 -3.20
CA ARG A 154 -12.33 8.05 -2.43
C ARG A 154 -11.49 6.89 -2.95
N CYS A 155 -10.18 7.00 -2.72
CA CYS A 155 -9.22 5.94 -2.91
C CYS A 155 -8.69 5.46 -1.56
N PHE A 156 -8.37 4.17 -1.49
CA PHE A 156 -7.90 3.49 -0.29
C PHE A 156 -6.67 2.65 -0.58
N CYS A 157 -5.81 2.50 0.42
CA CYS A 157 -4.71 1.55 0.35
C CYS A 157 -5.18 0.13 0.70
N TYR A 158 -4.65 -0.83 -0.06
CA TYR A 158 -4.96 -2.26 0.07
C TYR A 158 -3.71 -3.11 0.26
N SER A 159 -3.82 -4.11 1.10
CA SER A 159 -2.82 -5.17 1.20
C SER A 159 -2.81 -6.02 -0.08
N LYS A 160 -1.80 -6.85 -0.26
CA LYS A 160 -1.75 -7.80 -1.40
C LYS A 160 -2.88 -8.83 -1.35
N GLU A 161 -3.34 -9.18 -0.17
CA GLU A 161 -4.44 -10.14 0.07
C GLU A 161 -5.83 -9.56 -0.18
N GLY A 162 -5.95 -8.25 -0.44
CA GLY A 162 -7.23 -7.60 -0.72
C GLY A 162 -7.94 -7.05 0.51
N LYS A 163 -7.22 -6.79 1.60
CA LYS A 163 -7.76 -6.12 2.77
C LYS A 163 -7.47 -4.61 2.68
N ARG A 164 -8.47 -3.78 2.97
CA ARG A 164 -8.27 -2.35 3.16
C ARG A 164 -7.35 -2.12 4.37
N ILE A 165 -6.28 -1.36 4.16
CA ILE A 165 -5.30 -0.99 5.19
C ILE A 165 -5.27 0.51 5.40
N PHE A 166 -4.36 1.00 6.25
CA PHE A 166 -4.19 2.43 6.48
C PHE A 166 -3.91 3.20 5.18
N GLY A 167 -4.49 4.38 5.05
CA GLY A 167 -4.27 5.32 3.95
C GLY A 167 -5.48 5.46 3.03
N SER A 168 -5.91 6.70 2.88
CA SER A 168 -6.99 7.07 1.96
C SER A 168 -6.91 8.53 1.55
N ASP A 169 -7.46 8.87 0.38
CA ASP A 169 -7.60 10.24 -0.08
C ASP A 169 -8.81 10.37 -1.03
N TRP A 170 -9.19 11.60 -1.33
CA TRP A 170 -10.25 11.88 -2.30
C TRP A 170 -9.81 11.48 -3.72
N ASN A 171 -10.68 10.83 -4.49
CA ASN A 171 -10.40 10.37 -5.84
C ASN A 171 -10.40 11.54 -6.85
N THR A 172 -9.44 12.43 -6.74
CA THR A 172 -9.10 13.39 -7.79
C THR A 172 -7.89 12.89 -8.56
N LYS A 173 -7.75 13.26 -9.84
CA LYS A 173 -6.61 12.82 -10.65
C LYS A 173 -5.27 13.11 -9.95
N GLU A 174 -5.09 14.35 -9.47
CA GLU A 174 -3.85 14.77 -8.80
C GLU A 174 -3.52 13.93 -7.56
N LYS A 175 -4.51 13.66 -6.70
CA LYS A 175 -4.32 12.91 -5.46
C LYS A 175 -4.08 11.44 -5.73
N ARG A 176 -4.84 10.85 -6.65
CA ARG A 176 -4.67 9.46 -7.07
C ARG A 176 -3.29 9.20 -7.66
N ASP A 177 -2.78 10.10 -8.52
CA ASP A 177 -1.47 9.94 -9.17
C ASP A 177 -0.32 10.01 -8.14
N LYS A 178 -0.49 10.77 -7.05
CA LYS A 178 0.47 10.90 -5.95
C LYS A 178 0.38 9.77 -4.93
N MET A 179 -0.76 9.12 -4.77
CA MET A 179 -0.99 8.08 -3.77
C MET A 179 -0.41 6.73 -4.22
N LYS A 180 0.63 6.24 -3.55
CA LYS A 180 1.34 4.99 -3.89
C LYS A 180 1.16 3.89 -2.86
N CYS A 181 0.70 4.19 -1.64
CA CYS A 181 0.42 3.24 -0.56
C CYS A 181 1.62 2.38 -0.09
N GLN A 182 2.84 2.74 -0.47
CA GLN A 182 4.01 1.91 -0.18
C GLN A 182 4.34 1.86 1.32
N CYS A 183 4.20 2.99 2.02
CA CYS A 183 4.38 3.02 3.47
C CYS A 183 3.33 2.16 4.18
N ALA A 184 2.06 2.32 3.82
CA ALA A 184 0.98 1.54 4.42
C ALA A 184 1.20 0.03 4.25
N ARG A 185 1.60 -0.42 3.06
CA ARG A 185 1.93 -1.83 2.79
C ARG A 185 3.16 -2.32 3.55
N LEU A 186 4.20 -1.48 3.66
CA LEU A 186 5.38 -1.81 4.45
C LEU A 186 5.01 -2.07 5.90
N VAL A 187 4.28 -1.14 6.53
CA VAL A 187 3.89 -1.25 7.94
C VAL A 187 2.94 -2.44 8.16
N ASP A 188 1.95 -2.66 7.28
CA ASP A 188 1.05 -3.82 7.34
C ASP A 188 1.84 -5.15 7.30
N ASN A 189 2.81 -5.27 6.40
CA ASN A 189 3.68 -6.44 6.32
C ASN A 189 4.55 -6.63 7.57
N LEU A 190 5.09 -5.54 8.13
CA LEU A 190 5.90 -5.61 9.33
C LEU A 190 5.08 -6.07 10.54
N ILE A 191 3.86 -5.56 10.70
CA ILE A 191 2.94 -5.98 11.76
C ILE A 191 2.61 -7.48 11.63
N LYS A 192 2.24 -7.94 10.43
CA LYS A 192 1.93 -9.34 10.17
C LYS A 192 3.10 -10.29 10.46
N ASN A 193 4.32 -9.88 10.13
CA ASN A 193 5.51 -10.69 10.39
C ASN A 193 5.86 -10.72 11.89
N GLN A 194 5.69 -9.61 12.60
CA GLN A 194 5.92 -9.57 14.06
C GLN A 194 4.94 -10.45 14.84
N GLU A 195 3.68 -10.51 14.42
CA GLU A 195 2.69 -11.41 15.01
C GLU A 195 3.09 -12.88 14.83
N LYS A 196 3.66 -13.25 13.67
CA LYS A 196 4.14 -14.61 13.38
C LYS A 196 5.35 -15.02 14.20
N ASP A 197 6.28 -14.09 14.40
CA ASP A 197 7.56 -14.37 15.09
C ASP A 197 7.46 -14.24 16.61
N GLY A 198 6.29 -13.90 17.15
CA GLY A 198 6.11 -13.61 18.58
C GLY A 198 6.87 -12.37 19.08
N TYR A 199 7.50 -11.66 18.19
CA TYR A 199 8.24 -10.43 18.47
C TYR A 199 7.28 -9.23 18.46
N LYS A 200 6.86 -8.78 19.61
CA LYS A 200 6.26 -7.45 19.78
C LYS A 200 7.38 -6.42 19.77
N ASN A 201 7.83 -6.02 18.60
CA ASN A 201 8.85 -4.98 18.49
C ASN A 201 8.16 -3.61 18.56
N ASN A 202 8.26 -2.95 19.70
CA ASN A 202 7.77 -1.57 19.89
C ASN A 202 8.61 -0.53 19.11
N ASP A 203 9.61 -0.98 18.32
CA ASP A 203 10.54 -0.13 17.59
C ASP A 203 10.11 0.17 16.15
N LEU A 204 8.84 -0.14 15.79
CA LEU A 204 8.28 0.31 14.49
C LEU A 204 8.02 1.81 14.56
N THR A 205 8.92 2.56 13.97
CA THR A 205 8.86 4.02 13.93
C THR A 205 8.66 4.60 12.54
N TYR A 206 8.29 3.77 11.55
CA TYR A 206 7.89 4.28 10.25
C TYR A 206 6.58 5.05 10.36
N HIS A 207 6.58 6.29 9.88
CA HIS A 207 5.37 7.10 9.79
C HIS A 207 4.90 7.24 8.34
N CYS A 208 3.62 6.98 8.15
CA CYS A 208 2.95 7.20 6.88
C CYS A 208 2.13 8.49 6.94
N SER A 209 2.06 9.20 5.83
CA SER A 209 1.08 10.26 5.63
C SER A 209 -0.33 9.67 5.54
N SER A 210 -1.36 10.48 5.77
CA SER A 210 -2.76 10.04 5.77
C SER A 210 -3.22 9.34 4.49
N ASN A 211 -2.51 9.52 3.37
CA ASN A 211 -2.74 8.87 2.10
C ASN A 211 -1.95 7.55 1.91
N GLY A 212 -1.25 7.07 2.94
CA GLY A 212 -0.49 5.82 2.89
C GLY A 212 0.89 5.90 2.25
N ASN A 213 1.38 7.09 1.86
CA ASN A 213 2.75 7.34 1.46
C ASN A 213 3.65 7.54 2.68
N PHE A 214 4.97 7.56 2.49
CA PHE A 214 5.89 7.87 3.59
C PHE A 214 5.80 9.35 3.98
N GLU A 215 5.90 9.65 5.28
CA GLU A 215 6.24 11.01 5.70
C GLU A 215 7.67 11.36 5.25
N PRO A 216 7.97 12.66 5.02
CA PRO A 216 9.30 13.06 4.54
C PRO A 216 10.44 12.70 5.50
N LEU A 217 10.17 12.67 6.81
CA LEU A 217 11.12 12.27 7.83
C LEU A 217 10.80 10.85 8.31
N GLN A 218 11.80 9.98 8.28
CA GLN A 218 11.67 8.61 8.75
C GLN A 218 12.75 8.29 9.77
N CYS A 219 12.34 7.59 10.83
CA CYS A 219 13.26 7.02 11.81
C CYS A 219 13.00 5.52 11.96
N ASN A 220 14.06 4.73 12.00
CA ASN A 220 13.98 3.29 12.24
C ASN A 220 15.25 2.80 12.92
N ARG A 221 15.10 1.94 13.93
CA ARG A 221 16.23 1.34 14.68
C ARG A 221 17.27 2.35 15.16
N GLY A 222 16.82 3.49 15.67
CA GLY A 222 17.69 4.53 16.20
C GLY A 222 18.38 5.42 15.15
N MET A 223 18.05 5.28 13.88
CA MET A 223 18.59 6.09 12.79
C MET A 223 17.46 6.83 12.07
N CYS A 224 17.70 8.09 11.71
CA CYS A 224 16.73 8.95 11.01
C CYS A 224 17.29 9.48 9.69
N TYR A 225 16.42 9.70 8.72
CA TYR A 225 16.75 10.20 7.39
C TYR A 225 15.56 10.89 6.72
N CYS A 226 15.83 11.71 5.71
CA CYS A 226 14.77 12.20 4.84
C CYS A 226 14.48 11.15 3.77
N ALA A 227 13.20 10.83 3.59
CA ALA A 227 12.73 9.82 2.65
C ALA A 227 12.04 10.44 1.43
N ASN A 228 12.18 9.79 0.30
CA ASN A 228 11.25 9.97 -0.80
C ASN A 228 9.86 9.51 -0.37
N THR A 229 8.88 10.39 -0.43
CA THR A 229 7.53 10.12 0.10
C THR A 229 6.79 8.98 -0.61
N GLN A 230 7.15 8.65 -1.84
CA GLN A 230 6.51 7.59 -2.61
C GLN A 230 7.20 6.23 -2.41
N THR A 231 8.54 6.22 -2.31
CA THR A 231 9.34 4.98 -2.28
C THR A 231 9.90 4.63 -0.91
N GLY A 232 9.96 5.59 0.02
CA GLY A 232 10.58 5.43 1.33
C GLY A 232 12.12 5.40 1.31
N GLN A 233 12.73 5.51 0.13
CA GLN A 233 14.20 5.49 0.01
C GLN A 233 14.81 6.76 0.58
N PRO A 234 15.97 6.66 1.27
CA PRO A 234 16.69 7.83 1.77
C PRO A 234 17.07 8.79 0.62
N VAL A 235 16.78 10.07 0.81
CA VAL A 235 17.19 11.17 -0.11
C VAL A 235 18.15 12.14 0.57
N SER A 236 18.54 11.85 1.81
CA SER A 236 19.54 12.61 2.58
C SER A 236 20.52 11.65 3.25
N PHE A 237 21.53 12.24 3.93
CA PHE A 237 22.36 11.49 4.86
C PHE A 237 21.52 10.93 6.02
N VAL A 238 22.00 9.84 6.61
CA VAL A 238 21.37 9.17 7.75
C VAL A 238 22.05 9.66 9.03
N VAL A 239 21.25 10.01 10.04
CA VAL A 239 21.74 10.49 11.34
C VAL A 239 21.23 9.59 12.47
N ASN A 240 21.89 9.66 13.63
CA ASN A 240 21.35 9.06 14.84
C ASN A 240 20.01 9.72 15.22
N ALA A 241 19.09 8.96 15.82
CA ALA A 241 17.78 9.43 16.23
C ALA A 241 17.82 10.70 17.13
N GLN A 242 18.87 10.92 17.91
CA GLN A 242 19.01 12.13 18.70
C GLN A 242 19.26 13.39 17.86
N MET A 243 19.70 13.22 16.61
CA MET A 243 20.05 14.31 15.70
C MET A 243 19.00 14.54 14.60
N TRP A 244 17.82 13.92 14.67
CA TRP A 244 16.82 13.99 13.61
C TRP A 244 16.38 15.42 13.24
N LYS A 245 16.47 16.37 14.19
CA LYS A 245 16.15 17.80 13.94
C LYS A 245 17.17 18.52 13.04
N THR A 246 18.32 17.90 12.78
CA THR A 246 19.32 18.47 11.84
C THR A 246 19.07 18.09 10.38
N LEU A 247 18.13 17.20 10.13
CA LEU A 247 17.79 16.75 8.78
C LEU A 247 17.07 17.86 7.98
N PRO A 248 17.35 17.99 6.67
CA PRO A 248 16.77 19.05 5.85
C PRO A 248 15.25 18.97 5.68
N CYS A 249 14.66 17.78 5.87
CA CYS A 249 13.20 17.59 5.86
C CYS A 249 12.53 17.90 7.19
N TYR A 250 13.29 18.21 8.24
CA TYR A 250 12.69 18.61 9.51
C TYR A 250 11.99 19.95 9.40
N ASN A 251 10.75 19.99 9.83
CA ASN A 251 9.95 21.21 9.93
C ASN A 251 9.23 21.24 11.27
N ALA A 252 9.65 22.13 12.16
CA ALA A 252 9.10 22.25 13.51
C ALA A 252 7.57 22.55 13.53
N THR A 253 7.07 23.25 12.51
CA THR A 253 5.65 23.63 12.44
C THR A 253 4.77 22.43 12.13
N THR A 254 5.23 21.49 11.30
CA THR A 254 4.44 20.34 10.84
C THR A 254 4.73 19.05 11.60
N MET A 255 5.95 18.89 12.14
CA MET A 255 6.40 17.66 12.83
C MET A 255 6.36 17.75 14.33
N GLY A 256 6.24 18.96 14.91
CA GLY A 256 6.24 19.14 16.36
C GLY A 256 7.63 18.97 17.00
N PHE A 257 7.63 18.80 18.32
CA PHE A 257 8.86 18.67 19.13
C PHE A 257 9.40 17.25 19.19
N ASP A 258 8.51 16.25 19.08
CA ASP A 258 8.84 14.83 19.19
C ASP A 258 8.54 14.09 17.90
N TYR A 259 9.43 13.15 17.54
CA TYR A 259 9.20 12.28 16.38
C TYR A 259 7.96 11.40 16.60
N LEU A 260 7.83 10.80 17.78
CA LEU A 260 6.67 10.00 18.16
C LEU A 260 5.44 10.89 18.30
N LYS A 261 4.38 10.51 17.62
CA LYS A 261 3.07 11.16 17.71
C LYS A 261 2.35 10.75 18.99
N ILE A 262 1.16 11.27 19.22
CA ILE A 262 0.44 11.13 20.49
C ILE A 262 0.16 9.66 20.86
N CYS A 263 -0.28 8.84 19.94
CA CYS A 263 -0.57 7.44 20.20
C CYS A 263 0.71 6.64 20.43
N ASP A 264 1.72 6.83 19.56
CA ASP A 264 3.04 6.16 19.72
C ASP A 264 3.68 6.50 21.05
N SER A 265 3.62 7.76 21.46
CA SER A 265 4.18 8.22 22.74
C SER A 265 3.49 7.55 23.92
N GLN A 266 2.16 7.41 23.87
CA GLN A 266 1.42 6.71 24.93
C GLN A 266 1.74 5.21 24.96
N ALA A 267 1.78 4.56 23.79
CA ALA A 267 2.13 3.15 23.68
C ALA A 267 3.55 2.88 24.20
N ASN A 268 4.51 3.73 23.82
CA ASN A 268 5.90 3.63 24.25
C ASN A 268 6.05 3.88 25.76
N ALA A 269 5.41 4.92 26.29
CA ALA A 269 5.43 5.21 27.74
C ALA A 269 4.90 4.02 28.56
N LEU A 270 3.77 3.43 28.12
CA LEU A 270 3.22 2.26 28.80
C LEU A 270 4.14 1.04 28.72
N ALA A 271 4.79 0.83 27.56
CA ALA A 271 5.77 -0.24 27.42
C ALA A 271 6.97 -0.08 28.36
N LEU A 272 7.49 1.16 28.49
CA LEU A 272 8.58 1.49 29.42
C LEU A 272 8.16 1.26 30.86
N ILE A 273 6.98 1.74 31.29
CA ILE A 273 6.46 1.51 32.62
C ILE A 273 6.36 0.02 32.92
N LYS A 274 5.79 -0.78 32.02
CA LYS A 274 5.69 -2.23 32.19
C LYS A 274 7.05 -2.91 32.27
N LYS A 275 8.05 -2.42 31.54
CA LYS A 275 9.43 -2.93 31.58
C LYS A 275 10.07 -2.64 32.95
N GLU A 276 9.96 -1.40 33.45
CA GLU A 276 10.49 -1.02 34.74
C GLU A 276 9.84 -1.78 35.90
N MET A 277 8.50 -1.94 35.86
CA MET A 277 7.80 -2.74 36.87
C MET A 277 8.34 -4.17 36.95
N ARG A 278 8.54 -4.83 35.78
CA ARG A 278 9.13 -6.18 35.75
C ARG A 278 10.56 -6.20 36.29
N TYR A 279 11.37 -5.20 35.93
CA TYR A 279 12.75 -5.11 36.37
C TYR A 279 12.83 -5.01 37.89
N HIS A 280 11.90 -4.31 38.53
CA HIS A 280 11.81 -4.17 40.00
C HIS A 280 10.97 -5.30 40.67
N GLY A 281 10.67 -6.39 39.98
CA GLY A 281 9.94 -7.53 40.52
C GLY A 281 8.44 -7.30 40.76
N GLY A 282 7.90 -6.19 40.30
CA GLY A 282 6.46 -5.87 40.32
C GLY A 282 5.66 -6.55 39.21
N ASN A 283 4.38 -6.81 39.49
CA ASN A 283 3.46 -7.25 38.45
C ASN A 283 3.14 -6.08 37.50
N PRO A 284 3.29 -6.27 36.18
CA PRO A 284 2.95 -5.20 35.24
C PRO A 284 1.46 -4.87 35.30
N ILE A 285 1.14 -3.58 35.22
CA ILE A 285 -0.23 -3.10 35.12
C ILE A 285 -0.96 -3.76 33.92
N THR A 286 -2.24 -4.09 34.12
CA THR A 286 -3.06 -4.80 33.12
C THR A 286 -3.58 -3.91 31.99
N LEU A 287 -3.32 -2.59 32.04
CA LEU A 287 -3.74 -1.65 31.01
C LEU A 287 -3.26 -2.11 29.62
N ALA A 288 -4.19 -2.22 28.67
CA ALA A 288 -3.85 -2.45 27.29
C ALA A 288 -3.12 -1.23 26.71
N ALA A 289 -2.11 -1.47 25.87
CA ALA A 289 -1.51 -0.40 25.09
C ALA A 289 -2.51 0.06 24.02
N PRO A 290 -2.59 1.37 23.73
CA PRO A 290 -3.38 1.83 22.63
C PRO A 290 -2.85 1.24 21.31
N GLN A 291 -3.74 0.94 20.38
CA GLN A 291 -3.37 0.59 19.02
C GLN A 291 -3.21 1.86 18.22
N CYS A 292 -2.12 1.97 17.46
CA CYS A 292 -1.79 3.16 16.68
C CYS A 292 -1.89 2.88 15.18
N ASP A 293 -2.38 3.87 14.46
CA ASP A 293 -2.29 3.93 13.01
C ASP A 293 -0.85 4.23 12.57
N PRO A 294 -0.45 3.88 11.34
CA PRO A 294 0.89 4.17 10.83
C PRO A 294 1.28 5.65 10.75
N ASP A 295 0.35 6.57 10.97
CA ASP A 295 0.64 8.00 11.09
C ASP A 295 0.85 8.45 12.54
N GLY A 296 0.90 7.51 13.49
CA GLY A 296 1.03 7.78 14.93
C GLY A 296 -0.22 8.33 15.60
N SER A 297 -1.34 8.36 14.91
CA SER A 297 -2.65 8.62 15.51
C SER A 297 -3.28 7.34 16.07
N PHE A 298 -4.42 7.44 16.75
CA PHE A 298 -5.09 6.26 17.29
C PHE A 298 -5.79 5.43 16.20
N TYR A 299 -5.59 4.11 16.25
CA TYR A 299 -6.31 3.17 15.39
C TYR A 299 -7.82 3.25 15.64
N ALA A 300 -8.61 2.93 14.63
CA ALA A 300 -10.07 3.11 14.66
C ALA A 300 -10.76 2.33 15.77
N LYS A 301 -10.33 1.11 16.05
CA LYS A 301 -10.84 0.30 17.15
C LYS A 301 -9.90 0.39 18.36
N GLN A 302 -10.43 0.79 19.50
CA GLN A 302 -9.73 0.79 20.78
C GLN A 302 -10.57 0.01 21.79
N CYS A 303 -9.95 -0.89 22.53
CA CYS A 303 -10.64 -1.70 23.54
C CYS A 303 -10.23 -1.26 24.95
N ASP A 304 -11.21 -1.09 25.84
CA ASP A 304 -11.02 -0.75 27.24
C ASP A 304 -12.01 -1.54 28.12
N GLY A 305 -11.49 -2.19 29.15
CA GLY A 305 -12.28 -3.10 29.96
C GLY A 305 -12.85 -4.27 29.14
N ASN A 306 -14.18 -4.37 29.08
CA ASN A 306 -14.88 -5.43 28.34
C ASN A 306 -15.52 -4.95 27.04
N GLN A 307 -15.18 -3.75 26.57
CA GLN A 307 -15.77 -3.20 25.36
C GLN A 307 -14.70 -2.64 24.42
N CYS A 308 -14.99 -2.71 23.12
CA CYS A 308 -14.24 -2.07 22.06
C CYS A 308 -15.10 -0.97 21.43
N TYR A 309 -14.52 0.19 21.21
CA TYR A 309 -15.17 1.40 20.71
C TYR A 309 -14.55 1.88 19.41
N CYS A 310 -15.36 2.51 18.57
CA CYS A 310 -14.82 3.25 17.44
C CYS A 310 -14.33 4.63 17.89
N ARG A 311 -13.07 4.92 17.58
CA ARG A 311 -12.37 6.14 18.00
C ARG A 311 -11.91 6.97 16.80
N SER A 312 -11.92 8.29 16.99
CA SER A 312 -11.29 9.22 16.06
C SER A 312 -9.75 9.11 16.13
N ARG A 313 -9.05 9.77 15.21
CA ARG A 313 -7.57 9.85 15.26
C ARG A 313 -7.06 10.53 16.53
N ALA A 314 -7.87 11.35 17.18
CA ALA A 314 -7.57 12.01 18.45
C ALA A 314 -8.02 11.19 19.68
N ASN A 315 -8.45 9.94 19.51
CA ASN A 315 -8.98 9.06 20.56
C ASN A 315 -10.35 9.47 21.13
N GLU A 316 -11.11 10.23 20.40
CA GLU A 316 -12.48 10.59 20.80
C GLU A 316 -13.46 9.51 20.36
N ASN A 317 -14.54 9.32 21.13
CA ASN A 317 -15.61 8.40 20.73
C ASN A 317 -16.29 8.87 19.44
N ILE A 318 -16.44 7.97 18.49
CA ILE A 318 -17.26 8.21 17.31
C ILE A 318 -18.65 7.65 17.60
N GLY A 319 -19.59 8.54 17.93
CA GLY A 319 -20.95 8.13 18.26
C GLY A 319 -21.01 7.10 19.39
N THR A 320 -21.92 6.14 19.27
CA THR A 320 -22.14 5.07 20.25
C THR A 320 -21.67 3.70 19.74
N TYR A 321 -20.87 3.68 18.66
CA TYR A 321 -20.40 2.43 18.05
C TYR A 321 -19.48 1.67 19.00
N SER A 322 -19.92 0.47 19.42
CA SER A 322 -19.16 -0.40 20.32
C SER A 322 -19.55 -1.85 20.16
N THR A 323 -18.65 -2.73 20.56
CA THR A 323 -18.87 -4.19 20.65
C THR A 323 -18.33 -4.70 21.98
N GLN A 324 -18.88 -5.82 22.44
CA GLN A 324 -18.36 -6.48 23.64
C GLN A 324 -17.11 -7.28 23.28
N LEU A 325 -16.05 -7.11 24.08
CA LEU A 325 -14.78 -7.83 23.92
C LEU A 325 -14.98 -9.36 23.97
N ASN A 326 -14.23 -10.07 23.18
CA ASN A 326 -14.29 -11.55 23.02
C ASN A 326 -15.64 -12.07 22.49
N THR A 327 -16.32 -11.30 21.69
CA THR A 327 -17.51 -11.71 20.94
C THR A 327 -17.25 -11.74 19.44
N ASP A 328 -18.04 -12.50 18.67
CA ASP A 328 -17.90 -12.53 17.20
C ASP A 328 -17.98 -11.13 16.54
N PRO A 329 -18.90 -10.23 16.98
CA PRO A 329 -18.91 -8.87 16.47
C PRO A 329 -17.63 -8.08 16.75
N GLU A 330 -16.96 -8.29 17.90
CA GLU A 330 -15.68 -7.63 18.21
C GLU A 330 -14.56 -8.10 17.29
N VAL A 331 -14.44 -9.41 17.07
CA VAL A 331 -13.42 -9.99 16.19
C VAL A 331 -13.50 -9.43 14.78
N THR A 332 -14.71 -9.15 14.32
CA THR A 332 -14.95 -8.61 12.97
C THR A 332 -14.98 -7.07 12.93
N GLN A 333 -15.06 -6.38 14.07
CA GLN A 333 -15.13 -4.91 14.12
C GLN A 333 -13.86 -4.25 13.60
N GLU A 334 -13.99 -3.35 12.62
CA GLU A 334 -12.89 -2.55 12.07
C GLU A 334 -13.17 -1.04 12.12
N CYS A 335 -14.40 -0.62 12.40
CA CYS A 335 -14.82 0.78 12.52
C CYS A 335 -14.65 1.61 11.23
N LEU A 336 -14.61 0.99 10.06
CA LEU A 336 -14.31 1.68 8.81
C LEU A 336 -15.40 2.70 8.42
N CYS A 337 -16.68 2.33 8.56
CA CYS A 337 -17.80 3.22 8.29
C CYS A 337 -17.82 4.42 9.27
N ALA A 338 -17.62 4.17 10.55
CA ALA A 338 -17.56 5.21 11.57
C ALA A 338 -16.42 6.21 11.29
N ARG A 339 -15.23 5.70 10.94
CA ARG A 339 -14.07 6.55 10.57
C ARG A 339 -14.32 7.36 9.30
N ASP A 340 -14.90 6.74 8.28
CA ASP A 340 -15.21 7.44 7.03
C ASP A 340 -16.23 8.56 7.28
N LYS A 341 -17.20 8.35 8.17
CA LYS A 341 -18.16 9.37 8.58
C LYS A 341 -17.49 10.62 9.16
N VAL A 342 -16.48 10.45 10.03
CA VAL A 342 -15.69 11.58 10.56
C VAL A 342 -14.93 12.30 9.44
N ILE A 343 -14.29 11.56 8.53
CA ILE A 343 -13.54 12.15 7.41
C ILE A 343 -14.47 12.98 6.50
N PHE A 344 -15.70 12.53 6.29
CA PHE A 344 -16.70 13.30 5.53
C PHE A 344 -17.15 14.55 6.27
N GLN A 345 -17.38 14.45 7.58
CA GLN A 345 -17.73 15.59 8.43
C GLN A 345 -16.63 16.66 8.42
N ASP A 346 -15.36 16.25 8.57
CA ASP A 346 -14.20 17.15 8.52
C ASP A 346 -14.06 17.87 7.16
N ALA A 347 -14.52 17.21 6.10
CA ALA A 347 -14.53 17.76 4.75
C ALA A 347 -15.81 18.56 4.42
N ASN A 348 -16.70 18.76 5.38
CA ASN A 348 -18.02 19.35 5.19
C ASN A 348 -18.86 18.66 4.09
N LYS A 349 -18.79 17.32 4.05
CA LYS A 349 -19.51 16.48 3.11
C LYS A 349 -20.47 15.54 3.85
N ALA A 350 -21.61 15.24 3.24
CA ALA A 350 -22.52 14.24 3.77
C ALA A 350 -21.95 12.83 3.57
N HIS A 351 -21.99 12.00 4.61
CA HIS A 351 -21.76 10.57 4.52
C HIS A 351 -23.11 9.86 4.57
N GLU A 352 -23.57 9.39 3.42
CA GLU A 352 -24.93 8.87 3.27
C GLU A 352 -25.05 7.38 3.63
N TYR A 353 -23.91 6.68 3.81
CA TYR A 353 -23.91 5.24 4.10
C TYR A 353 -24.27 4.96 5.56
N ILE A 354 -24.95 3.83 5.75
CA ILE A 354 -25.39 3.34 7.05
C ILE A 354 -24.28 2.50 7.67
N CYS A 355 -23.92 2.83 8.91
CA CYS A 355 -23.02 2.02 9.72
C CYS A 355 -23.84 1.12 10.65
N ASN A 356 -23.40 -0.13 10.87
CA ASN A 356 -23.98 -1.02 11.86
C ASN A 356 -23.63 -0.59 13.30
N SER A 357 -24.12 -1.29 14.31
CA SER A 357 -23.87 -0.97 15.73
C SER A 357 -22.38 -1.03 16.12
N GLY A 358 -21.57 -1.83 15.42
CA GLY A 358 -20.12 -1.93 15.60
C GLY A 358 -19.32 -0.82 14.90
N GLY A 359 -19.95 -0.01 14.05
CA GLY A 359 -19.29 1.06 13.29
C GLY A 359 -18.70 0.60 11.96
N ASP A 360 -19.00 -0.61 11.50
CA ASP A 360 -18.66 -1.10 10.15
C ASP A 360 -19.80 -0.78 9.19
N TYR A 361 -19.59 -0.94 7.88
CA TYR A 361 -20.64 -0.74 6.89
C TYR A 361 -21.74 -1.79 7.04
N GLU A 362 -23.00 -1.32 7.10
CA GLU A 362 -24.15 -2.21 7.01
C GLU A 362 -24.15 -2.89 5.64
N PRO A 363 -24.26 -4.25 5.57
CA PRO A 363 -24.19 -4.96 4.28
C PRO A 363 -25.26 -4.53 3.27
N MET A 364 -26.45 -4.15 3.74
CA MET A 364 -27.51 -3.60 2.89
C MET A 364 -27.62 -2.09 3.11
N GLN A 365 -27.43 -1.36 2.04
CA GLN A 365 -27.51 0.10 2.01
C GLN A 365 -28.78 0.57 1.30
N THR A 366 -29.32 1.69 1.73
CA THR A 366 -30.45 2.33 1.06
C THR A 366 -30.18 3.83 0.91
N ILE A 367 -30.11 4.33 -0.32
CA ILE A 367 -29.86 5.73 -0.64
C ILE A 367 -30.78 6.16 -1.79
N GLY A 368 -31.44 7.28 -1.66
CA GLY A 368 -32.22 7.90 -2.73
C GLY A 368 -33.33 7.01 -3.33
N GLY A 369 -33.96 6.14 -2.50
CA GLY A 369 -34.99 5.22 -2.97
C GLY A 369 -34.47 3.92 -3.61
N SER A 370 -33.17 3.71 -3.67
CA SER A 370 -32.51 2.49 -4.15
C SER A 370 -31.86 1.72 -3.00
N ALA A 371 -31.84 0.40 -3.12
CA ALA A 371 -31.13 -0.51 -2.22
C ALA A 371 -30.00 -1.24 -2.99
N PHE A 372 -28.90 -1.54 -2.31
CA PHE A 372 -27.74 -2.25 -2.86
C PHE A 372 -26.91 -2.91 -1.76
N CYS A 373 -26.06 -3.86 -2.12
CA CYS A 373 -25.13 -4.48 -1.20
C CYS A 373 -23.79 -3.75 -1.17
N MET A 374 -23.19 -3.73 0.01
CA MET A 374 -21.88 -3.14 0.27
C MET A 374 -21.02 -4.12 1.06
N ASP A 375 -19.73 -4.20 0.75
CA ASP A 375 -18.78 -4.98 1.53
C ASP A 375 -18.30 -4.22 2.79
N ARG A 376 -17.49 -4.88 3.58
CA ARG A 376 -16.96 -4.32 4.84
C ARG A 376 -16.05 -3.12 4.62
N ASP A 377 -15.38 -3.05 3.47
CA ASP A 377 -14.48 -1.97 3.08
C ASP A 377 -15.24 -0.74 2.53
N GLY A 378 -16.57 -0.89 2.35
CA GLY A 378 -17.45 0.16 1.85
C GLY A 378 -17.54 0.22 0.33
N PHE A 379 -17.26 -0.86 -0.39
CA PHE A 379 -17.45 -0.96 -1.83
C PHE A 379 -18.79 -1.61 -2.17
N ILE A 380 -19.40 -1.13 -3.25
CA ILE A 380 -20.70 -1.61 -3.72
C ILE A 380 -20.51 -2.91 -4.49
N THR A 381 -21.14 -3.99 -4.00
CA THR A 381 -20.96 -5.35 -4.50
C THR A 381 -22.16 -5.89 -5.31
N SER A 382 -23.25 -5.11 -5.41
CA SER A 382 -24.42 -5.51 -6.20
C SER A 382 -24.93 -4.39 -7.07
N GLU A 383 -25.87 -4.72 -7.94
CA GLU A 383 -26.69 -3.75 -8.67
C GLU A 383 -27.56 -2.94 -7.70
N TYR A 384 -27.99 -1.76 -8.14
CA TYR A 384 -29.03 -0.98 -7.45
C TYR A 384 -30.40 -1.51 -7.82
N VAL A 385 -31.23 -1.78 -6.82
CA VAL A 385 -32.64 -2.15 -7.00
C VAL A 385 -33.52 -1.11 -6.29
N PRO A 386 -34.79 -0.94 -6.68
CA PRO A 386 -35.75 -0.17 -5.89
C PRO A 386 -35.84 -0.72 -4.46
N VAL A 387 -36.04 0.14 -3.45
CA VAL A 387 -36.17 -0.30 -2.05
C VAL A 387 -37.26 -1.35 -1.86
N ALA A 388 -38.33 -1.31 -2.68
CA ALA A 388 -39.40 -2.33 -2.68
C ALA A 388 -38.87 -3.73 -3.00
N ASP A 389 -37.82 -3.83 -3.80
CA ASP A 389 -37.21 -5.07 -4.27
C ASP A 389 -35.95 -5.45 -3.48
N LYS A 390 -35.64 -4.79 -2.38
CA LYS A 390 -34.41 -5.02 -1.57
C LYS A 390 -34.20 -6.47 -1.16
N CYS A 391 -35.29 -7.23 -1.01
CA CYS A 391 -35.24 -8.63 -0.61
C CYS A 391 -34.78 -9.58 -1.77
N THR A 392 -34.54 -9.07 -2.95
CA THR A 392 -33.90 -9.81 -4.05
C THR A 392 -32.36 -9.76 -3.95
N LEU A 393 -31.81 -8.83 -3.17
CA LEU A 393 -30.36 -8.64 -3.04
C LEU A 393 -29.67 -9.80 -2.31
N PRO A 394 -28.43 -10.15 -2.68
CA PRO A 394 -27.68 -11.26 -2.04
C PRO A 394 -27.33 -11.01 -0.58
N CYS A 395 -27.21 -9.76 -0.15
CA CYS A 395 -26.90 -9.36 1.23
C CYS A 395 -28.15 -9.31 2.16
N LYS A 396 -29.30 -9.78 1.69
CA LYS A 396 -30.51 -9.83 2.55
C LYS A 396 -30.30 -10.71 3.78
N THR A 397 -30.80 -10.26 4.92
CA THR A 397 -30.88 -11.05 6.14
C THR A 397 -32.34 -11.47 6.42
N ALA A 398 -32.50 -12.53 7.21
CA ALA A 398 -33.85 -13.00 7.61
C ALA A 398 -34.62 -11.93 8.39
N GLU A 399 -33.91 -11.08 9.15
CA GLU A 399 -34.52 -9.98 9.92
C GLU A 399 -35.05 -8.87 9.01
N MET A 400 -34.29 -8.54 7.95
CA MET A 400 -34.68 -7.48 7.00
C MET A 400 -35.76 -7.92 6.02
N CYS A 401 -35.81 -9.22 5.72
CA CYS A 401 -36.69 -9.82 4.72
C CYS A 401 -37.30 -11.11 5.29
N PRO A 402 -38.26 -10.99 6.23
CA PRO A 402 -38.92 -12.17 6.78
C PRO A 402 -39.66 -12.93 5.65
N ILE A 403 -39.46 -14.24 5.63
CA ILE A 403 -40.22 -15.13 4.72
C ILE A 403 -41.68 -15.01 5.14
N ARG A 404 -42.50 -14.49 4.24
CA ARG A 404 -43.96 -14.44 4.43
C ARG A 404 -44.58 -15.79 4.15
#